data_1dd862d45f58d888dba48300f1edbdec
#
_entry.id   1dd862d45f58d888dba48300f1edbdec
#
_cell.length_a   1.000
_cell.length_b   1.000
_cell.length_c   1.000
_cell.angle_alpha   90.00
_cell.angle_beta   90.00
_cell.angle_gamma   90.00
#
_symmetry.space_group_name_H-M   'P 1'
#
loop_
_entity.id
_entity.type
_entity.pdbx_description
1 polymer ?
#
loop_
_entity_poly.entity_id
_entity_poly.type
_entity_poly.pdbx_seq_one_letter_code
_entity_poly.pdbx_strand_id
1 'polypeptide(L)'
;MPVAVNSEETYFQIGEAADRTRLTQRTLRYYEEKGLLKSPSRMDGGFRLYSQEDVERLERIKEFKDLLGFSLAEIREMLDAEDVRLQTRSEWRRDADASEKAAKIGVVRGMTLQQMSLLDDKMKKMATMRSELAERVDKYDSLLAQWAETAG
;
A
#
# COMPACT_ATOMS: atom_id res chain seq x y z
N MET A 1 22.57 1.46 -30.62
CA MET A 1 22.76 2.39 -29.50
C MET A 1 22.76 1.58 -28.24
N PRO A 2 23.85 1.56 -27.49
CA PRO A 2 23.68 1.07 -26.13
C PRO A 2 22.58 1.96 -25.53
N VAL A 3 21.51 1.33 -25.12
CA VAL A 3 20.65 1.93 -24.14
C VAL A 3 21.62 2.43 -23.09
N ALA A 4 21.67 3.71 -22.87
CA ALA A 4 22.33 4.23 -21.70
C ALA A 4 21.69 3.42 -20.57
N VAL A 5 22.38 2.39 -20.16
CA VAL A 5 22.15 1.83 -18.86
C VAL A 5 22.16 3.07 -18.02
N ASN A 6 21.02 3.40 -17.44
CA ASN A 6 20.91 4.56 -16.61
C ASN A 6 22.01 4.46 -15.58
N SER A 7 23.14 5.06 -15.91
CA SER A 7 24.25 5.23 -15.00
C SER A 7 23.87 6.12 -13.81
N GLU A 8 22.60 6.48 -13.74
CA GLU A 8 21.98 7.29 -12.69
C GLU A 8 21.00 6.50 -11.81
N GLU A 9 20.76 5.20 -12.05
CA GLU A 9 19.99 4.40 -11.10
C GLU A 9 20.78 4.30 -9.80
N THR A 10 20.29 5.00 -8.80
CA THR A 10 20.87 4.95 -7.47
C THR A 10 20.38 3.70 -6.76
N TYR A 11 21.32 2.88 -6.33
CA TYR A 11 21.03 1.71 -5.51
C TYR A 11 21.49 1.92 -4.08
N PHE A 12 20.75 1.36 -3.15
CA PHE A 12 21.04 1.46 -1.72
C PHE A 12 21.31 0.08 -1.14
N GLN A 13 22.25 -0.02 -0.23
CA GLN A 13 22.40 -1.20 0.60
C GLN A 13 21.28 -1.24 1.65
N ILE A 14 21.06 -2.41 2.24
CA ILE A 14 19.95 -2.63 3.17
C ILE A 14 19.93 -1.63 4.35
N GLY A 15 21.08 -1.26 4.89
CA GLY A 15 21.18 -0.29 5.98
C GLY A 15 20.65 1.09 5.59
N GLU A 16 21.02 1.56 4.41
CA GLU A 16 20.56 2.85 3.89
C GLU A 16 19.07 2.81 3.50
N ALA A 17 18.63 1.72 2.88
CA ALA A 17 17.21 1.55 2.56
C ALA A 17 16.35 1.53 3.83
N ALA A 18 16.82 0.88 4.89
CA ALA A 18 16.17 0.86 6.20
C ALA A 18 16.08 2.27 6.79
N ASP A 19 17.18 3.03 6.76
CA ASP A 19 17.23 4.39 7.28
C ASP A 19 16.27 5.33 6.51
N ARG A 20 16.24 5.24 5.19
CA ARG A 20 15.37 6.07 4.34
C ARG A 20 13.89 5.80 4.57
N THR A 21 13.53 4.57 4.84
CA THR A 21 12.14 4.15 5.07
C THR A 21 11.73 4.16 6.53
N ARG A 22 12.66 4.38 7.43
CA ARG A 22 12.47 4.26 8.90
C ARG A 22 11.95 2.88 9.30
N LEU A 23 12.38 1.87 8.56
CA LEU A 23 12.12 0.46 8.86
C LEU A 23 13.41 -0.20 9.33
N THR A 24 13.29 -1.35 9.98
CA THR A 24 14.46 -2.15 10.35
C THR A 24 14.91 -3.01 9.17
N GLN A 25 16.18 -3.38 9.15
CA GLN A 25 16.69 -4.32 8.14
C GLN A 25 15.95 -5.66 8.19
N ARG A 26 15.59 -6.11 9.38
CA ARG A 26 14.79 -7.32 9.60
C ARG A 26 13.43 -7.22 8.92
N THR A 27 12.76 -6.07 9.03
CA THR A 27 11.48 -5.81 8.38
C THR A 27 11.60 -5.84 6.85
N LEU A 28 12.67 -5.26 6.29
CA LEU A 28 12.93 -5.31 4.86
C LEU A 28 13.09 -6.75 4.37
N ARG A 29 13.86 -7.56 5.07
CA ARG A 29 14.02 -8.99 4.75
C ARG A 29 12.71 -9.75 4.84
N TYR A 30 11.90 -9.44 5.84
CA TYR A 30 10.57 -10.03 6.04
C TYR A 30 9.65 -9.74 4.85
N TYR A 31 9.59 -8.50 4.39
CA TYR A 31 8.77 -8.13 3.23
C TYR A 31 9.27 -8.78 1.93
N GLU A 32 10.57 -8.92 1.79
CA GLU A 32 11.17 -9.64 0.66
C GLU A 32 10.77 -11.12 0.69
N GLU A 33 10.88 -11.78 1.85
CA GLU A 33 10.47 -13.19 2.03
C GLU A 33 8.98 -13.39 1.75
N LYS A 34 8.16 -12.43 2.08
CA LYS A 34 6.70 -12.48 1.82
C LYS A 34 6.33 -12.11 0.38
N GLY A 35 7.31 -11.78 -0.45
CA GLY A 35 7.10 -11.47 -1.86
C GLY A 35 6.46 -10.10 -2.11
N LEU A 36 6.51 -9.19 -1.13
CA LEU A 36 6.02 -7.82 -1.30
C LEU A 36 7.02 -6.94 -2.03
N LEU A 37 8.29 -7.31 -1.99
CA LEU A 37 9.36 -6.72 -2.79
C LEU A 37 9.83 -7.75 -3.81
N LYS A 38 10.16 -7.30 -5.01
CA LYS A 38 10.89 -8.13 -5.95
C LYS A 38 12.26 -8.43 -5.35
N SER A 39 12.84 -9.57 -5.70
CA SER A 39 14.21 -9.89 -5.29
C SER A 39 15.13 -8.75 -5.72
N PRO A 40 15.77 -8.05 -4.77
CA PRO A 40 16.64 -6.95 -5.12
C PRO A 40 17.83 -7.44 -5.91
N SER A 41 18.41 -6.57 -6.74
CA SER A 41 19.67 -6.83 -7.41
C SER A 41 20.75 -7.11 -6.38
N ARG A 42 21.67 -8.00 -6.68
CA ARG A 42 22.80 -8.31 -5.79
C ARG A 42 24.09 -7.82 -6.41
N MET A 43 24.94 -7.22 -5.57
CA MET A 43 26.32 -6.94 -5.94
C MET A 43 27.16 -8.23 -5.99
N ASP A 44 28.30 -8.17 -6.67
CA ASP A 44 29.35 -9.16 -6.50
C ASP A 44 29.67 -9.30 -5.00
N GLY A 45 29.60 -10.52 -4.46
CA GLY A 45 29.74 -10.77 -3.03
C GLY A 45 28.42 -10.95 -2.26
N GLY A 46 27.28 -10.90 -2.92
CA GLY A 46 25.99 -11.29 -2.36
C GLY A 46 25.25 -10.21 -1.56
N PHE A 47 25.70 -8.96 -1.56
CA PHE A 47 25.00 -7.85 -0.91
C PHE A 47 23.72 -7.48 -1.68
N ARG A 48 22.63 -7.29 -0.93
CA ARG A 48 21.35 -6.85 -1.51
C ARG A 48 21.40 -5.37 -1.84
N LEU A 49 20.93 -5.04 -3.04
CA LEU A 49 20.80 -3.66 -3.49
C LEU A 49 19.31 -3.35 -3.71
N TYR A 50 18.87 -2.25 -3.15
CA TYR A 50 17.51 -1.72 -3.29
C TYR A 50 17.52 -0.51 -4.20
N SER A 51 16.61 -0.49 -5.17
CA SER A 51 16.43 0.65 -6.06
C SER A 51 15.60 1.76 -5.39
N GLN A 52 15.55 2.92 -6.03
CA GLN A 52 14.62 3.99 -5.61
C GLN A 52 13.16 3.52 -5.65
N GLU A 53 12.79 2.72 -6.65
CA GLU A 53 11.46 2.12 -6.75
C GLU A 53 11.16 1.18 -5.57
N ASP A 54 12.14 0.41 -5.15
CA ASP A 54 12.01 -0.45 -3.96
C ASP A 54 11.77 0.37 -2.69
N VAL A 55 12.48 1.48 -2.53
CA VAL A 55 12.29 2.39 -1.40
C VAL A 55 10.89 2.99 -1.41
N GLU A 56 10.42 3.45 -2.55
CA GLU A 56 9.05 3.98 -2.70
C GLU A 56 7.99 2.90 -2.41
N ARG A 57 8.22 1.68 -2.87
CA ARG A 57 7.34 0.55 -2.58
C ARG A 57 7.31 0.22 -1.08
N LEU A 58 8.43 0.26 -0.39
CA LEU A 58 8.50 0.09 1.07
C LEU A 58 7.74 1.18 1.81
N GLU A 59 7.83 2.42 1.36
CA GLU A 59 7.06 3.54 1.90
C GLU A 59 5.55 3.34 1.71
N ARG A 60 5.13 2.83 0.55
CA ARG A 60 3.74 2.46 0.29
C ARG A 60 3.25 1.34 1.22
N ILE A 61 4.06 0.29 1.40
CA ILE A 61 3.74 -0.80 2.33
C ILE A 61 3.56 -0.26 3.75
N LYS A 62 4.45 0.60 4.18
CA LYS A 62 4.40 1.25 5.49
C LYS A 62 3.12 2.08 5.67
N GLU A 63 2.76 2.87 4.66
CA GLU A 63 1.52 3.66 4.65
C GLU A 63 0.28 2.77 4.78
N PHE A 64 0.19 1.72 3.99
CA PHE A 64 -0.94 0.79 4.08
C PHE A 64 -1.04 0.14 5.45
N LYS A 65 0.08 -0.26 6.02
CA LYS A 65 0.12 -0.92 7.31
C LYS A 65 -0.15 0.02 8.48
N ASP A 66 0.60 1.10 8.57
CA ASP A 66 0.62 1.98 9.75
C ASP A 66 -0.53 2.98 9.74
N LEU A 67 -0.84 3.56 8.58
CA LEU A 67 -1.87 4.59 8.46
C LEU A 67 -3.25 3.98 8.21
N LEU A 68 -3.34 2.98 7.35
CA LEU A 68 -4.61 2.43 6.91
C LEU A 68 -4.95 1.08 7.57
N GLY A 69 -4.02 0.49 8.31
CA GLY A 69 -4.26 -0.75 9.05
C GLY A 69 -4.52 -1.96 8.19
N PHE A 70 -3.95 -2.02 7.00
CA PHE A 70 -4.10 -3.16 6.10
C PHE A 70 -3.30 -4.37 6.58
N SER A 71 -3.88 -5.56 6.44
CA SER A 71 -3.18 -6.81 6.62
C SER A 71 -2.16 -7.04 5.50
N LEU A 72 -1.22 -7.96 5.72
CA LEU A 72 -0.22 -8.31 4.72
C LEU A 72 -0.85 -8.79 3.39
N ALA A 73 -1.92 -9.60 3.48
CA ALA A 73 -2.65 -10.07 2.31
C ALA A 73 -3.34 -8.93 1.55
N GLU A 74 -3.93 -7.98 2.27
CA GLU A 74 -4.56 -6.80 1.69
C GLU A 74 -3.53 -5.86 1.05
N ILE A 75 -2.37 -5.69 1.68
CA ILE A 75 -1.24 -4.92 1.11
C ILE A 75 -0.80 -5.56 -0.21
N ARG A 76 -0.68 -6.88 -0.24
CA ARG A 76 -0.33 -7.62 -1.47
C ARG A 76 -1.34 -7.35 -2.59
N GLU A 77 -2.63 -7.43 -2.30
CA GLU A 77 -3.68 -7.11 -3.27
C GLU A 77 -3.56 -5.68 -3.81
N MET A 78 -3.31 -4.71 -2.94
CA MET A 78 -3.13 -3.32 -3.33
C MET A 78 -1.91 -3.13 -4.24
N LEU A 79 -0.79 -3.77 -3.89
CA LEU A 79 0.45 -3.67 -4.66
C LEU A 79 0.36 -4.40 -6.00
N ASP A 80 -0.27 -5.56 -6.05
CA ASP A 80 -0.47 -6.31 -7.29
C ASP A 80 -1.32 -5.51 -8.28
N ALA A 81 -2.36 -4.84 -7.82
CA ALA A 81 -3.18 -3.96 -8.65
C ALA A 81 -2.37 -2.77 -9.20
N GLU A 82 -1.53 -2.17 -8.38
CA GLU A 82 -0.63 -1.10 -8.83
C GLU A 82 0.38 -1.60 -9.87
N ASP A 83 0.95 -2.78 -9.66
CA ASP A 83 1.90 -3.39 -10.60
C ASP A 83 1.26 -3.62 -11.97
N VAL A 84 0.04 -4.13 -12.01
CA VAL A 84 -0.71 -4.33 -13.26
C VAL A 84 -0.99 -2.99 -13.95
N ARG A 85 -1.37 -1.98 -13.19
CA ARG A 85 -1.62 -0.64 -13.72
C ARG A 85 -0.35 -0.05 -14.35
N LEU A 86 0.77 -0.15 -13.67
CA LEU A 86 2.06 0.36 -14.16
C LEU A 86 2.53 -0.41 -15.39
N GLN A 87 2.38 -1.73 -15.39
CA GLN A 87 2.71 -2.57 -16.54
C GLN A 87 1.84 -2.23 -17.75
N THR A 88 0.54 -2.08 -17.57
CA THR A 88 -0.38 -1.68 -18.62
C THR A 88 0.02 -0.34 -19.22
N ARG A 89 0.42 0.61 -18.37
CA ARG A 89 0.89 1.92 -18.81
C ARG A 89 2.18 1.82 -19.64
N SER A 90 3.13 0.97 -19.22
CA SER A 90 4.40 0.79 -19.93
C SER A 90 4.24 0.09 -21.28
N GLU A 91 3.25 -0.79 -21.39
CA GLU A 91 2.95 -1.55 -22.60
C GLU A 91 1.89 -0.86 -23.50
N TRP A 92 1.47 0.35 -23.12
CA TRP A 92 0.42 1.07 -23.83
C TRP A 92 0.87 1.48 -25.23
N ARG A 93 0.10 1.07 -26.23
CA ARG A 93 0.32 1.41 -27.61
C ARG A 93 -0.79 2.32 -28.11
N ARG A 94 -0.43 3.50 -28.55
CA ARG A 94 -1.38 4.49 -29.08
C ARG A 94 -2.06 4.02 -30.37
N ASP A 95 -1.35 3.20 -31.16
CA ASP A 95 -1.82 2.65 -32.43
C ASP A 95 -2.60 1.35 -32.29
N ALA A 96 -2.77 0.82 -31.08
CA ALA A 96 -3.60 -0.33 -30.83
C ALA A 96 -5.07 -0.02 -31.14
N ASP A 97 -5.82 -1.04 -31.60
CA ASP A 97 -7.24 -0.85 -31.89
C ASP A 97 -8.07 -0.64 -30.60
N ALA A 98 -9.31 -0.19 -30.80
CA ALA A 98 -10.20 0.12 -29.68
C ALA A 98 -10.52 -1.12 -28.82
N SER A 99 -10.60 -2.29 -29.43
CA SER A 99 -10.86 -3.55 -28.71
C SER A 99 -9.71 -3.91 -27.77
N GLU A 100 -8.47 -3.83 -28.24
CA GLU A 100 -7.29 -4.07 -27.44
C GLU A 100 -7.17 -3.07 -26.27
N LYS A 101 -7.39 -1.78 -26.55
CA LYS A 101 -7.39 -0.73 -25.53
C LYS A 101 -8.46 -0.97 -24.48
N ALA A 102 -9.68 -1.30 -24.91
CA ALA A 102 -10.80 -1.58 -24.02
C ALA A 102 -10.51 -2.79 -23.11
N ALA A 103 -9.92 -3.85 -23.65
CA ALA A 103 -9.56 -5.04 -22.89
C ALA A 103 -8.53 -4.72 -21.79
N LYS A 104 -7.47 -3.96 -22.11
CA LYS A 104 -6.45 -3.55 -21.16
C LYS A 104 -7.01 -2.65 -20.06
N ILE A 105 -7.77 -1.66 -20.42
CA ILE A 105 -8.42 -0.76 -19.47
C ILE A 105 -9.45 -1.50 -18.62
N GLY A 106 -10.16 -2.45 -19.19
CA GLY A 106 -11.11 -3.29 -18.45
C GLY A 106 -10.47 -4.07 -17.31
N VAL A 107 -9.28 -4.63 -17.54
CA VAL A 107 -8.51 -5.34 -16.50
C VAL A 107 -8.11 -4.39 -15.39
N VAL A 108 -7.51 -3.26 -15.72
CA VAL A 108 -7.07 -2.26 -14.74
C VAL A 108 -8.26 -1.71 -13.95
N ARG A 109 -9.38 -1.44 -14.64
CA ARG A 109 -10.61 -0.98 -13.99
C ARG A 109 -11.14 -2.01 -12.97
N GLY A 110 -11.15 -3.28 -13.33
CA GLY A 110 -11.58 -4.35 -12.43
C GLY A 110 -10.72 -4.43 -11.18
N MET A 111 -9.41 -4.34 -11.31
CA MET A 111 -8.49 -4.35 -10.18
C MET A 111 -8.63 -3.09 -9.31
N THR A 112 -8.86 -1.94 -9.92
CA THR A 112 -9.12 -0.69 -9.18
C THR A 112 -10.42 -0.79 -8.39
N LEU A 113 -11.46 -1.40 -8.92
CA LEU A 113 -12.69 -1.67 -8.19
C LEU A 113 -12.46 -2.60 -6.99
N GLN A 114 -11.59 -3.58 -7.12
CA GLN A 114 -11.20 -4.43 -5.98
C GLN A 114 -10.47 -3.64 -4.90
N GLN A 115 -9.58 -2.74 -5.28
CA GLN A 115 -8.92 -1.82 -4.33
C GLN A 115 -9.94 -0.95 -3.59
N MET A 116 -10.91 -0.40 -4.30
CA MET A 116 -12.01 0.37 -3.69
C MET A 116 -12.83 -0.48 -2.73
N SER A 117 -13.11 -1.73 -3.09
CA SER A 117 -13.86 -2.65 -2.23
C SER A 117 -13.15 -2.92 -0.89
N LEU A 118 -11.82 -3.08 -0.91
CA LEU A 118 -11.04 -3.20 0.33
C LEU A 118 -11.16 -1.97 1.23
N LEU A 119 -11.11 -0.79 0.63
CA LEU A 119 -11.28 0.48 1.36
C LEU A 119 -12.70 0.61 1.91
N ASP A 120 -13.71 0.30 1.11
CA ASP A 120 -15.11 0.37 1.52
C ASP A 120 -15.40 -0.55 2.72
N ASP A 121 -14.86 -1.76 2.72
CA ASP A 121 -15.00 -2.70 3.83
C ASP A 121 -14.37 -2.14 5.12
N LYS A 122 -13.21 -1.52 5.04
CA LYS A 122 -12.56 -0.89 6.20
C LYS A 122 -13.32 0.31 6.69
N MET A 123 -13.80 1.16 5.78
CA MET A 123 -14.61 2.33 6.11
C MET A 123 -15.91 1.90 6.81
N LYS A 124 -16.54 0.84 6.34
CA LYS A 124 -17.77 0.29 6.94
C LYS A 124 -17.53 -0.21 8.36
N LYS A 125 -16.44 -0.94 8.59
CA LYS A 125 -16.05 -1.41 9.93
C LYS A 125 -15.80 -0.24 10.89
N MET A 126 -15.09 0.78 10.40
CA MET A 126 -14.84 2.00 11.19
C MET A 126 -16.12 2.76 11.49
N ALA A 127 -17.04 2.86 10.54
CA ALA A 127 -18.32 3.51 10.72
C ALA A 127 -19.19 2.78 11.78
N THR A 128 -19.17 1.45 11.76
CA THR A 128 -19.87 0.64 12.77
C THR A 128 -19.29 0.89 14.17
N MET A 129 -17.99 0.87 14.31
CA MET A 129 -17.32 1.16 15.59
C MET A 129 -17.63 2.57 16.08
N ARG A 130 -17.61 3.55 15.17
CA ARG A 130 -17.95 4.95 15.52
C ARG A 130 -19.40 5.07 16.01
N SER A 131 -20.33 4.37 15.37
CA SER A 131 -21.73 4.34 15.81
C SER A 131 -21.89 3.77 17.21
N GLU A 132 -21.19 2.68 17.52
CA GLU A 132 -21.21 2.09 18.86
C GLU A 132 -20.66 3.06 19.92
N LEU A 133 -19.59 3.78 19.59
CA LEU A 133 -19.03 4.79 20.48
C LEU A 133 -19.97 5.98 20.66
N ALA A 134 -20.64 6.42 19.60
CA ALA A 134 -21.63 7.49 19.66
C ALA A 134 -22.80 7.11 20.58
N GLU A 135 -23.28 5.88 20.51
CA GLU A 135 -24.32 5.36 21.41
C GLU A 135 -23.88 5.42 22.88
N ARG A 136 -22.61 5.10 23.16
CA ARG A 136 -22.05 5.22 24.51
C ARG A 136 -22.01 6.66 24.99
N VAL A 137 -21.65 7.60 24.13
CA VAL A 137 -21.67 9.03 24.45
C VAL A 137 -23.06 9.47 24.81
N ASP A 138 -24.07 9.11 24.02
CA ASP A 138 -25.47 9.41 24.31
C ASP A 138 -25.91 8.88 25.68
N LYS A 139 -25.51 7.66 26.01
CA LYS A 139 -25.77 7.07 27.32
C LYS A 139 -25.10 7.86 28.44
N TYR A 140 -23.84 8.24 28.27
CA TYR A 140 -23.13 9.04 29.28
C TYR A 140 -23.73 10.41 29.44
N ASP A 141 -24.13 11.05 28.36
CA ASP A 141 -24.83 12.35 28.41
C ASP A 141 -26.13 12.24 29.18
N SER A 142 -26.90 11.18 29.00
CA SER A 142 -28.15 10.92 29.76
C SER A 142 -27.85 10.73 31.26
N LEU A 143 -26.80 10.00 31.61
CA LEU A 143 -26.38 9.77 32.98
C LEU A 143 -25.93 11.08 33.62
N LEU A 144 -25.13 11.88 32.93
CA LEU A 144 -24.64 13.16 33.42
C LEU A 144 -25.81 14.13 33.65
N ALA A 145 -26.79 14.17 32.73
CA ALA A 145 -28.00 14.99 32.92
C ALA A 145 -28.79 14.53 34.13
N GLN A 146 -28.96 13.23 34.34
CA GLN A 146 -29.67 12.66 35.48
C GLN A 146 -28.97 13.03 36.81
N TRP A 147 -27.65 12.93 36.87
CA TRP A 147 -26.91 13.27 38.08
C TRP A 147 -26.85 14.76 38.35
N ALA A 148 -26.83 15.59 37.33
CA ALA A 148 -26.93 17.03 37.48
C ALA A 148 -28.25 17.44 38.11
N GLU A 149 -29.36 16.80 37.76
CA GLU A 149 -30.69 17.03 38.37
C GLU A 149 -30.71 16.59 39.84
N THR A 150 -30.06 15.46 40.18
CA THR A 150 -30.02 14.98 41.58
C THR A 150 -29.06 15.75 42.46
N ALA A 151 -28.03 16.42 41.90
CA ALA A 151 -27.06 17.23 42.63
C ALA A 151 -27.56 18.65 42.91
N GLY A 152 -28.65 19.08 42.27
CA GLY A 152 -29.31 20.35 42.51
C GLY A 152 -30.25 20.29 43.74
#